data_9a383e1cb9eddfc9a0e2f9c4d183b914
#
_entry.id   9a383e1cb9eddfc9a0e2f9c4d183b914
#
_cell.length_a   1.000
_cell.length_b   1.000
_cell.length_c   1.000
_cell.angle_alpha   90.00
_cell.angle_beta   90.00
_cell.angle_gamma   90.00
#
_symmetry.space_group_name_H-M   'P 1'
#
loop_
_entity.id
_entity.type
_entity.pdbx_description
1 polymer ?
#
loop_
_entity_poly.entity_id
_entity_poly.type
_entity_poly.pdbx_seq_one_letter_code
_entity_poly.pdbx_strand_id
1 'polypeptide(L)'
;MNNLEFLVKNYQTPPEAISLVENSRILLLAGISGAGKDTTKKHLLKNEEYRDIISHTTRQPRENNGKSEQNGVDYNFISKEKAEEMLKKREFIEAKFVHGKIYGTSVVEIEKANQNGQISVTDIDIQGIAEYKKMSERVVAVFILPPDFETWRARFANRYSSAEEFEKDFAKRLPEAISSLEQALEVPYFHFILNDDFRNTARIINQIMHQDIEFNYKDIEVRVRARKLLEDIRMKFDEISADK
;
A
#
# COMPACT_ATOMS: atom_id res chain seq x y z
N MET A 1 -5.98 27.57 2.01
CA MET A 1 -5.34 26.31 2.47
C MET A 1 -5.97 25.93 3.79
N ASN A 2 -6.50 24.72 3.91
CA ASN A 2 -7.12 24.25 5.16
C ASN A 2 -6.00 24.08 6.21
N ASN A 3 -6.28 24.38 7.50
CA ASN A 3 -5.30 24.25 8.59
C ASN A 3 -4.66 22.85 8.64
N LEU A 4 -5.44 21.80 8.43
CA LEU A 4 -4.94 20.41 8.40
C LEU A 4 -4.00 20.14 7.22
N GLU A 5 -4.29 20.67 6.04
CA GLU A 5 -3.42 20.54 4.86
C GLU A 5 -2.08 21.25 5.09
N PHE A 6 -2.10 22.44 5.72
CA PHE A 6 -0.89 23.16 6.09
C PHE A 6 -0.06 22.36 7.10
N LEU A 7 -0.69 21.79 8.13
CA LEU A 7 0.00 20.99 9.15
C LEU A 7 0.63 19.73 8.54
N VAL A 8 -0.07 19.02 7.68
CA VAL A 8 0.48 17.82 7.01
C VAL A 8 1.64 18.18 6.08
N LYS A 9 1.50 19.26 5.29
CA LYS A 9 2.57 19.71 4.38
C LYS A 9 3.87 20.09 5.10
N ASN A 10 3.75 20.60 6.34
CA ASN A 10 4.89 21.01 7.16
C ASN A 10 5.23 19.97 8.25
N TYR A 11 4.60 18.81 8.21
CA TYR A 11 4.87 17.75 9.17
C TYR A 11 6.26 17.18 8.99
N GLN A 12 6.97 17.03 10.09
CA GLN A 12 8.27 16.38 10.13
C GLN A 12 8.22 15.27 11.18
N THR A 13 8.54 14.06 10.75
CA THR A 13 8.65 12.91 11.63
C THR A 13 9.68 13.18 12.73
N PRO A 14 9.34 12.98 14.00
CA PRO A 14 10.26 13.24 15.08
C PRO A 14 11.41 12.23 15.11
N PRO A 15 12.61 12.60 15.61
CA PRO A 15 13.78 11.72 15.63
C PRO A 15 13.52 10.37 16.34
N GLU A 16 12.72 10.35 17.38
CA GLU A 16 12.35 9.15 18.12
C GLU A 16 11.55 8.19 17.25
N ALA A 17 10.66 8.70 16.41
CA ALA A 17 9.90 7.90 15.46
C ALA A 17 10.77 7.36 14.32
N ILE A 18 11.74 8.15 13.85
CA ILE A 18 12.76 7.68 12.88
C ILE A 18 13.56 6.54 13.50
N SER A 19 14.07 6.70 14.71
CA SER A 19 14.81 5.65 15.42
C SER A 19 13.95 4.41 15.65
N LEU A 20 12.66 4.56 15.91
CA LEU A 20 11.74 3.42 16.02
C LEU A 20 11.64 2.67 14.69
N VAL A 21 11.48 3.36 13.56
CA VAL A 21 11.44 2.76 12.22
C VAL A 21 12.74 2.02 11.89
N GLU A 22 13.90 2.62 12.19
CA GLU A 22 15.22 2.02 11.98
C GLU A 22 15.42 0.70 12.75
N ASN A 23 14.81 0.59 13.93
CA ASN A 23 14.93 -0.56 14.82
C ASN A 23 13.76 -1.54 14.74
N SER A 24 12.79 -1.30 13.85
CA SER A 24 11.62 -2.15 13.65
C SER A 24 11.72 -2.97 12.37
N ARG A 25 11.12 -4.16 12.37
CA ARG A 25 10.93 -4.96 11.16
C ARG A 25 9.63 -4.51 10.50
N ILE A 26 9.71 -3.87 9.33
CA ILE A 26 8.56 -3.27 8.65
C ILE A 26 8.47 -3.78 7.22
N LEU A 27 7.31 -4.32 6.87
CA LEU A 27 6.91 -4.75 5.53
C LEU A 27 5.84 -3.81 4.98
N LEU A 28 6.12 -3.15 3.88
CA LEU A 28 5.20 -2.28 3.18
C LEU A 28 4.78 -2.91 1.86
N LEU A 29 3.48 -3.05 1.65
CA LEU A 29 2.91 -3.63 0.44
C LEU A 29 2.37 -2.52 -0.46
N ALA A 30 2.81 -2.51 -1.70
CA ALA A 30 2.27 -1.69 -2.78
C ALA A 30 1.80 -2.56 -3.95
N GLY A 31 1.16 -1.94 -4.92
CA GLY A 31 0.69 -2.59 -6.14
C GLY A 31 -0.61 -1.99 -6.61
N ILE A 32 -0.94 -2.19 -7.88
CA ILE A 32 -2.16 -1.67 -8.48
C ILE A 32 -3.41 -2.24 -7.80
N SER A 33 -4.52 -1.50 -7.85
CA SER A 33 -5.79 -1.97 -7.29
C SER A 33 -6.20 -3.29 -7.97
N GLY A 34 -6.56 -4.31 -7.20
CA GLY A 34 -6.88 -5.64 -7.76
C GLY A 34 -5.70 -6.59 -7.92
N ALA A 35 -4.47 -6.18 -7.61
CA ALA A 35 -3.30 -7.06 -7.64
C ALA A 35 -3.30 -8.17 -6.58
N GLY A 36 -4.18 -8.08 -5.57
CA GLY A 36 -4.32 -9.08 -4.50
C GLY A 36 -3.55 -8.77 -3.22
N LYS A 37 -3.18 -7.50 -2.98
CA LYS A 37 -2.52 -7.04 -1.75
C LYS A 37 -3.27 -7.47 -0.49
N ASP A 38 -4.56 -7.14 -0.40
CA ASP A 38 -5.39 -7.42 0.78
C ASP A 38 -5.46 -8.92 1.10
N THR A 39 -5.60 -9.76 0.05
CA THR A 39 -5.64 -11.23 0.22
C THR A 39 -4.30 -11.76 0.73
N THR A 40 -3.19 -11.25 0.16
CA THR A 40 -1.83 -11.61 0.59
C THR A 40 -1.57 -11.15 2.01
N LYS A 41 -1.90 -9.89 2.36
CA LYS A 41 -1.77 -9.35 3.71
C LYS A 41 -2.56 -10.17 4.73
N LYS A 42 -3.84 -10.45 4.45
CA LYS A 42 -4.68 -11.31 5.30
C LYS A 42 -4.10 -12.72 5.49
N HIS A 43 -3.39 -13.24 4.49
CA HIS A 43 -2.74 -14.55 4.63
C HIS A 43 -1.48 -14.47 5.49
N LEU A 44 -0.64 -13.43 5.33
CA LEU A 44 0.52 -13.18 6.19
C LEU A 44 0.11 -13.04 7.66
N LEU A 45 -0.96 -12.29 7.94
CA LEU A 45 -1.48 -12.06 9.29
C LEU A 45 -2.03 -13.33 10.00
N LYS A 46 -2.12 -14.48 9.32
CA LYS A 46 -2.38 -15.77 9.99
C LYS A 46 -1.15 -16.31 10.73
N ASN A 47 0.01 -15.80 10.43
CA ASN A 47 1.24 -16.07 11.16
C ASN A 47 1.42 -14.99 12.23
N GLU A 48 1.50 -15.38 13.50
CA GLU A 48 1.63 -14.50 14.66
C GLU A 48 2.91 -13.65 14.65
N GLU A 49 3.86 -13.97 13.77
CA GLU A 49 5.04 -13.14 13.52
C GLU A 49 4.69 -11.79 12.89
N TYR A 50 3.54 -11.69 12.20
CA TYR A 50 3.10 -10.47 11.53
C TYR A 50 2.01 -9.77 12.33
N ARG A 51 2.10 -8.44 12.38
CA ARG A 51 1.09 -7.57 12.97
C ARG A 51 0.64 -6.52 11.96
N ASP A 52 -0.67 -6.38 11.78
CA ASP A 52 -1.24 -5.32 10.95
C ASP A 52 -1.00 -3.96 11.59
N ILE A 53 -0.56 -3.01 10.78
CA ILE A 53 -0.52 -1.59 11.13
C ILE A 53 -1.85 -0.99 10.68
N ILE A 54 -2.66 -0.54 11.61
CA ILE A 54 -3.94 0.07 11.33
C ILE A 54 -3.77 1.57 11.20
N SER A 55 -3.79 2.07 9.95
CA SER A 55 -3.64 3.50 9.67
C SER A 55 -4.80 4.32 10.23
N HIS A 56 -4.53 5.57 10.54
CA HIS A 56 -5.53 6.56 10.97
C HIS A 56 -6.11 7.29 9.75
N THR A 57 -7.39 7.64 9.81
CA THR A 57 -8.00 8.49 8.78
C THR A 57 -9.11 9.37 9.35
N THR A 58 -9.26 10.57 8.76
CA THR A 58 -10.41 11.47 9.02
C THR A 58 -11.57 11.23 8.04
N ARG A 59 -11.46 10.20 7.19
CA ARG A 59 -12.53 9.75 6.32
C ARG A 59 -13.60 9.00 7.13
N GLN A 60 -14.85 9.14 6.74
CA GLN A 60 -15.91 8.29 7.30
C GLN A 60 -15.77 6.84 6.81
N PRO A 61 -16.15 5.84 7.63
CA PRO A 61 -16.23 4.45 7.19
C PRO A 61 -17.06 4.32 5.90
N ARG A 62 -16.63 3.44 5.01
CA ARG A 62 -17.36 3.10 3.78
C ARG A 62 -18.16 1.83 4.00
N GLU A 63 -19.22 1.71 3.24
CA GLU A 63 -19.95 0.45 3.11
C GLU A 63 -19.53 -0.23 1.80
N ASN A 64 -19.01 -1.46 1.90
CA ASN A 64 -18.57 -2.26 0.77
C ASN A 64 -19.31 -3.60 0.79
N ASN A 65 -20.12 -3.89 -0.24
CA ASN A 65 -20.89 -5.13 -0.35
C ASN A 65 -21.72 -5.47 0.92
N GLY A 66 -22.42 -4.47 1.46
CA GLY A 66 -23.26 -4.62 2.66
C GLY A 66 -22.48 -4.79 3.99
N LYS A 67 -21.18 -4.54 3.98
CA LYS A 67 -20.33 -4.51 5.19
C LYS A 67 -19.72 -3.13 5.36
N SER A 68 -19.94 -2.53 6.52
CA SER A 68 -19.26 -1.29 6.90
C SER A 68 -17.84 -1.57 7.39
N GLU A 69 -16.90 -0.70 7.00
CA GLU A 69 -15.55 -0.68 7.58
C GLU A 69 -15.61 -0.49 9.11
N GLN A 70 -14.76 -1.18 9.83
CA GLN A 70 -14.76 -1.23 11.30
C GLN A 70 -13.59 -0.43 11.86
N ASN A 71 -13.89 0.39 12.87
CA ASN A 71 -12.87 1.13 13.62
C ASN A 71 -11.92 0.18 14.36
N GLY A 72 -10.61 0.43 14.22
CA GLY A 72 -9.57 -0.41 14.82
C GLY A 72 -9.31 -1.73 14.08
N VAL A 73 -9.93 -1.92 12.89
CA VAL A 73 -9.74 -3.09 12.02
C VAL A 73 -9.31 -2.64 10.63
N ASP A 74 -10.17 -1.87 9.93
CA ASP A 74 -9.85 -1.36 8.60
C ASP A 74 -9.04 -0.06 8.69
N TYR A 75 -9.44 0.82 9.59
CA TYR A 75 -8.76 2.07 9.95
C TYR A 75 -9.05 2.44 11.40
N ASN A 76 -8.19 3.25 11.99
CA ASN A 76 -8.51 4.06 13.16
C ASN A 76 -9.22 5.33 12.65
N PHE A 77 -10.55 5.34 12.66
CA PHE A 77 -11.33 6.49 12.22
C PHE A 77 -11.32 7.55 13.32
N ILE A 78 -10.74 8.72 13.01
CA ILE A 78 -10.57 9.82 13.96
C ILE A 78 -11.23 11.11 13.45
N SER A 79 -11.57 12.00 14.37
CA SER A 79 -12.07 13.34 14.01
C SER A 79 -10.93 14.21 13.43
N LYS A 80 -11.29 15.29 12.75
CA LYS A 80 -10.32 16.28 12.27
C LYS A 80 -9.55 16.93 13.39
N GLU A 81 -10.22 17.22 14.51
CA GLU A 81 -9.65 17.80 15.72
C GLU A 81 -8.62 16.86 16.33
N LYS A 82 -8.94 15.55 16.40
CA LYS A 82 -8.00 14.54 16.89
C LYS A 82 -6.79 14.41 15.98
N ALA A 83 -6.99 14.41 14.65
CA ALA A 83 -5.88 14.38 13.70
C ALA A 83 -4.97 15.62 13.84
N GLU A 84 -5.55 16.81 14.04
CA GLU A 84 -4.81 18.04 14.28
C GLU A 84 -4.00 17.97 15.58
N GLU A 85 -4.58 17.45 16.66
CA GLU A 85 -3.89 17.19 17.93
C GLU A 85 -2.68 16.27 17.73
N MET A 86 -2.89 15.13 17.05
CA MET A 86 -1.85 14.14 16.78
C MET A 86 -0.71 14.73 15.94
N LEU A 87 -1.03 15.53 14.90
CA LEU A 87 -0.02 16.22 14.08
C LEU A 87 0.81 17.20 14.93
N LYS A 88 0.18 18.00 15.78
CA LYS A 88 0.87 18.95 16.66
C LYS A 88 1.75 18.25 17.69
N LYS A 89 1.32 17.10 18.21
CA LYS A 89 2.10 16.28 19.15
C LYS A 89 3.13 15.38 18.46
N ARG A 90 3.21 15.41 17.12
CA ARG A 90 4.12 14.57 16.31
C ARG A 90 3.95 13.06 16.58
N GLU A 91 2.70 12.60 16.69
CA GLU A 91 2.34 11.21 16.97
C GLU A 91 2.30 10.33 15.70
N PHE A 92 2.58 10.86 14.52
CA PHE A 92 2.63 10.11 13.26
C PHE A 92 4.07 9.78 12.82
N ILE A 93 4.25 8.60 12.25
CA ILE A 93 5.43 8.24 11.43
C ILE A 93 5.37 9.02 10.12
N GLU A 94 4.22 8.98 9.44
CA GLU A 94 3.92 9.75 8.23
C GLU A 94 2.45 10.15 8.23
N ALA A 95 2.13 11.26 7.56
CA ALA A 95 0.76 11.69 7.36
C ALA A 95 0.59 12.36 5.99
N LYS A 96 -0.56 12.12 5.36
CA LYS A 96 -0.90 12.65 4.05
C LYS A 96 -2.27 13.30 4.04
N PHE A 97 -2.41 14.32 3.20
CA PHE A 97 -3.68 14.98 2.95
C PHE A 97 -4.14 14.66 1.53
N VAL A 98 -5.14 13.78 1.43
CA VAL A 98 -5.65 13.26 0.15
C VAL A 98 -7.16 13.47 0.08
N HIS A 99 -7.64 14.16 -0.97
CA HIS A 99 -9.06 14.45 -1.19
C HIS A 99 -9.78 15.05 0.05
N GLY A 100 -9.11 15.98 0.74
CA GLY A 100 -9.68 16.66 1.92
C GLY A 100 -9.69 15.83 3.20
N LYS A 101 -9.01 14.69 3.24
CA LYS A 101 -8.90 13.77 4.36
C LYS A 101 -7.44 13.53 4.72
N ILE A 102 -7.20 13.25 6.00
CA ILE A 102 -5.90 12.78 6.48
C ILE A 102 -5.88 11.26 6.45
N TYR A 103 -4.72 10.74 6.08
CA TYR A 103 -4.29 9.36 6.26
C TYR A 103 -2.91 9.39 6.89
N GLY A 104 -2.63 8.48 7.81
CA GLY A 104 -1.30 8.42 8.44
C GLY A 104 -1.12 7.22 9.35
N THR A 105 0.11 6.82 9.54
CA THR A 105 0.52 5.77 10.46
C THR A 105 1.03 6.38 11.75
N SER A 106 0.47 6.00 12.90
CA SER A 106 0.95 6.50 14.18
C SER A 106 2.15 5.72 14.72
N VAL A 107 2.95 6.39 15.52
CA VAL A 107 4.10 5.81 16.24
C VAL A 107 3.67 4.59 17.06
N VAL A 108 2.55 4.68 17.76
CA VAL A 108 2.01 3.63 18.64
C VAL A 108 1.74 2.32 17.89
N GLU A 109 1.36 2.36 16.61
CA GLU A 109 1.11 1.14 15.83
C GLU A 109 2.41 0.36 15.55
N ILE A 110 3.51 1.05 15.28
CA ILE A 110 4.82 0.43 15.11
C ILE A 110 5.37 -0.07 16.46
N GLU A 111 5.21 0.71 17.53
CA GLU A 111 5.64 0.33 18.88
C GLU A 111 5.01 -0.97 19.34
N LYS A 112 3.71 -1.15 19.14
CA LYS A 112 2.98 -2.37 19.49
C LYS A 112 3.56 -3.63 18.84
N ALA A 113 3.96 -3.55 17.58
CA ALA A 113 4.59 -4.66 16.88
C ALA A 113 6.02 -4.90 17.40
N ASN A 114 6.81 -3.82 17.54
CA ASN A 114 8.19 -3.90 17.96
C ASN A 114 8.35 -4.47 19.37
N GLN A 115 7.49 -4.09 20.31
CA GLN A 115 7.49 -4.62 21.69
C GLN A 115 7.25 -6.13 21.74
N ASN A 116 6.53 -6.70 20.76
CA ASN A 116 6.25 -8.12 20.66
C ASN A 116 7.23 -8.86 19.73
N GLY A 117 8.25 -8.18 19.21
CA GLY A 117 9.20 -8.76 18.23
C GLY A 117 8.57 -9.13 16.89
N GLN A 118 7.39 -8.55 16.58
CA GLN A 118 6.62 -8.83 15.38
C GLN A 118 7.08 -7.98 14.18
N ILE A 119 6.77 -8.45 12.97
CA ILE A 119 6.90 -7.69 11.73
C ILE A 119 5.65 -6.85 11.55
N SER A 120 5.82 -5.54 11.52
CA SER A 120 4.77 -4.60 11.15
C SER A 120 4.43 -4.73 9.66
N VAL A 121 3.18 -4.95 9.28
CA VAL A 121 2.76 -5.02 7.87
C VAL A 121 1.61 -4.07 7.59
N THR A 122 1.70 -3.32 6.50
CA THR A 122 0.58 -2.52 5.98
C THR A 122 0.64 -2.39 4.48
N ASP A 123 -0.49 -2.07 3.86
CA ASP A 123 -0.55 -1.60 2.48
C ASP A 123 -0.60 -0.07 2.47
N ILE A 124 0.28 0.53 1.70
CA ILE A 124 0.45 1.98 1.62
C ILE A 124 0.79 2.38 0.18
N ASP A 125 0.52 3.62 -0.19
CA ASP A 125 0.90 4.13 -1.49
C ASP A 125 2.43 4.29 -1.66
N ILE A 126 2.88 4.44 -2.90
CA ILE A 126 4.31 4.53 -3.23
C ILE A 126 4.99 5.72 -2.55
N GLN A 127 4.28 6.84 -2.42
CA GLN A 127 4.84 8.02 -1.75
C GLN A 127 5.05 7.77 -0.25
N GLY A 128 4.11 7.05 0.41
CA GLY A 128 4.28 6.63 1.79
C GLY A 128 5.46 5.70 1.97
N ILE A 129 5.65 4.74 1.05
CA ILE A 129 6.82 3.87 1.05
C ILE A 129 8.10 4.69 0.92
N ALA A 130 8.13 5.68 0.03
CA ALA A 130 9.30 6.56 -0.13
C ALA A 130 9.65 7.31 1.17
N GLU A 131 8.64 7.75 1.96
CA GLU A 131 8.90 8.37 3.27
C GLU A 131 9.54 7.38 4.26
N TYR A 132 9.04 6.16 4.33
CA TYR A 132 9.67 5.12 5.16
C TYR A 132 11.09 4.77 4.71
N LYS A 133 11.34 4.68 3.40
CA LYS A 133 12.68 4.41 2.85
C LYS A 133 13.68 5.52 3.12
N LYS A 134 13.24 6.77 3.26
CA LYS A 134 14.09 7.89 3.71
C LYS A 134 14.50 7.74 5.18
N MET A 135 13.65 7.15 6.02
CA MET A 135 13.94 6.90 7.43
C MET A 135 14.86 5.69 7.63
N SER A 136 14.63 4.60 6.87
CA SER A 136 15.43 3.39 7.02
C SER A 136 15.47 2.55 5.74
N GLU A 137 16.67 2.17 5.31
CA GLU A 137 16.87 1.22 4.22
C GLU A 137 16.39 -0.21 4.58
N ARG A 138 16.29 -0.53 5.87
CA ARG A 138 15.84 -1.83 6.37
C ARG A 138 14.36 -2.11 6.18
N VAL A 139 13.56 -1.07 5.92
CA VAL A 139 12.16 -1.24 5.58
C VAL A 139 12.04 -2.01 4.28
N VAL A 140 11.34 -3.13 4.30
CA VAL A 140 11.11 -3.96 3.12
C VAL A 140 9.88 -3.44 2.37
N ALA A 141 10.07 -3.10 1.11
CA ALA A 141 9.01 -2.63 0.22
C ALA A 141 8.74 -3.68 -0.87
N VAL A 142 7.52 -4.18 -0.94
CA VAL A 142 7.08 -5.17 -1.93
C VAL A 142 6.05 -4.55 -2.86
N PHE A 143 6.27 -4.71 -4.17
CA PHE A 143 5.29 -4.35 -5.18
C PHE A 143 4.64 -5.62 -5.75
N ILE A 144 3.35 -5.81 -5.43
CA ILE A 144 2.58 -6.98 -5.86
C ILE A 144 1.97 -6.72 -7.22
N LEU A 145 2.27 -7.60 -8.19
CA LEU A 145 1.78 -7.56 -9.56
C LEU A 145 0.76 -8.66 -9.82
N PRO A 146 -0.33 -8.40 -10.57
CA PRO A 146 -1.11 -9.47 -11.19
C PRO A 146 -0.28 -10.17 -12.28
N PRO A 147 -0.59 -11.42 -12.66
CA PRO A 147 0.16 -12.17 -13.65
C PRO A 147 0.23 -11.49 -15.03
N ASP A 148 -0.89 -10.91 -15.46
CA ASP A 148 -1.10 -10.25 -16.74
C ASP A 148 -2.30 -9.30 -16.68
N PHE A 149 -2.53 -8.57 -17.77
CA PHE A 149 -3.62 -7.61 -17.90
C PHE A 149 -5.00 -8.27 -17.81
N GLU A 150 -5.22 -9.41 -18.47
CA GLU A 150 -6.51 -10.08 -18.49
C GLU A 150 -6.89 -10.62 -17.11
N THR A 151 -5.94 -11.24 -16.42
CA THR A 151 -6.11 -11.69 -15.03
C THR A 151 -6.41 -10.50 -14.11
N TRP A 152 -5.71 -9.39 -14.28
CA TRP A 152 -5.96 -8.18 -13.51
C TRP A 152 -7.37 -7.65 -13.75
N ARG A 153 -7.79 -7.50 -15.02
CA ARG A 153 -9.11 -7.04 -15.40
C ARG A 153 -10.21 -7.95 -14.84
N ALA A 154 -10.05 -9.27 -14.95
CA ALA A 154 -11.00 -10.25 -14.42
C ALA A 154 -11.11 -10.16 -12.88
N ARG A 155 -9.99 -10.06 -12.15
CA ARG A 155 -9.99 -9.89 -10.69
C ARG A 155 -10.66 -8.59 -10.26
N PHE A 156 -10.49 -7.53 -11.04
CA PHE A 156 -11.12 -6.25 -10.77
C PHE A 156 -12.63 -6.31 -11.04
N ALA A 157 -13.05 -6.93 -12.14
CA ALA A 157 -14.46 -7.13 -12.52
C ALA A 157 -15.29 -7.88 -11.46
N ASN A 158 -14.68 -8.86 -10.78
CA ASN A 158 -15.34 -9.64 -9.72
C ASN A 158 -15.82 -8.81 -8.50
N ARG A 159 -15.51 -7.52 -8.45
CA ARG A 159 -15.95 -6.60 -7.38
C ARG A 159 -17.26 -5.90 -7.70
N TYR A 160 -17.75 -6.02 -8.94
CA TYR A 160 -18.91 -5.29 -9.45
C TYR A 160 -20.05 -6.24 -9.77
N SER A 161 -21.26 -5.78 -9.55
CA SER A 161 -22.49 -6.50 -9.89
C SER A 161 -22.97 -6.20 -11.32
N SER A 162 -22.50 -5.11 -11.94
CA SER A 162 -22.82 -4.76 -13.32
C SER A 162 -21.58 -4.47 -14.17
N ALA A 163 -21.67 -4.83 -15.46
CA ALA A 163 -20.60 -4.56 -16.42
C ALA A 163 -20.40 -3.05 -16.64
N GLU A 164 -21.47 -2.25 -16.61
CA GLU A 164 -21.41 -0.80 -16.82
C GLU A 164 -20.66 -0.09 -15.68
N GLU A 165 -20.96 -0.45 -14.42
CA GLU A 165 -20.25 0.08 -13.25
C GLU A 165 -18.76 -0.31 -13.29
N PHE A 166 -18.49 -1.56 -13.67
CA PHE A 166 -17.11 -2.04 -13.83
C PHE A 166 -16.35 -1.22 -14.85
N GLU A 167 -16.84 -1.09 -16.10
CA GLU A 167 -16.13 -0.40 -17.17
C GLU A 167 -15.87 1.08 -16.81
N LYS A 168 -16.86 1.74 -16.20
CA LYS A 168 -16.74 3.13 -15.75
C LYS A 168 -15.67 3.33 -14.68
N ASP A 169 -15.58 2.41 -13.69
CA ASP A 169 -14.57 2.52 -12.63
C ASP A 169 -13.22 2.04 -13.12
N PHE A 170 -13.17 0.97 -13.94
CA PHE A 170 -11.95 0.45 -14.52
C PHE A 170 -11.21 1.49 -15.36
N ALA A 171 -11.94 2.24 -16.20
CA ALA A 171 -11.36 3.33 -16.99
C ALA A 171 -10.67 4.40 -16.11
N LYS A 172 -11.20 4.68 -14.92
CA LYS A 172 -10.59 5.62 -13.97
C LYS A 172 -9.35 5.04 -13.29
N ARG A 173 -9.26 3.71 -13.18
CA ARG A 173 -8.13 3.03 -12.53
C ARG A 173 -6.91 2.87 -13.43
N LEU A 174 -7.08 2.95 -14.76
CA LEU A 174 -5.96 2.82 -15.69
C LEU A 174 -4.87 3.88 -15.46
N PRO A 175 -5.16 5.19 -15.37
CA PRO A 175 -4.15 6.22 -15.07
C PRO A 175 -3.47 6.00 -13.72
N GLU A 176 -4.23 5.60 -12.69
CA GLU A 176 -3.68 5.31 -11.37
C GLU A 176 -2.70 4.11 -11.41
N ALA A 177 -3.06 3.06 -12.18
CA ALA A 177 -2.22 1.87 -12.34
C ALA A 177 -0.94 2.19 -13.14
N ILE A 178 -1.05 2.98 -14.21
CA ILE A 178 0.09 3.47 -15.00
C ILE A 178 1.06 4.22 -14.08
N SER A 179 0.57 5.25 -13.39
CA SER A 179 1.39 6.08 -12.50
C SER A 179 2.06 5.25 -11.38
N SER A 180 1.33 4.29 -10.79
CA SER A 180 1.87 3.42 -9.75
C SER A 180 2.99 2.50 -10.27
N LEU A 181 2.81 1.90 -11.46
CA LEU A 181 3.82 1.04 -12.08
C LEU A 181 5.07 1.83 -12.49
N GLU A 182 4.90 3.01 -13.09
CA GLU A 182 6.00 3.89 -13.47
C GLU A 182 6.85 4.26 -12.27
N GLN A 183 6.24 4.81 -11.22
CA GLN A 183 6.93 5.22 -10.00
C GLN A 183 7.65 4.04 -9.33
N ALA A 184 7.01 2.86 -9.27
CA ALA A 184 7.64 1.69 -8.67
C ALA A 184 8.83 1.16 -9.48
N LEU A 185 8.78 1.23 -10.82
CA LEU A 185 9.85 0.78 -11.71
C LEU A 185 11.06 1.72 -11.72
N GLU A 186 10.87 3.01 -11.40
CA GLU A 186 11.93 4.02 -11.34
C GLU A 186 12.87 3.84 -10.15
N VAL A 187 12.41 3.17 -9.08
CA VAL A 187 13.19 3.03 -7.85
C VAL A 187 13.69 1.59 -7.65
N PRO A 188 14.93 1.40 -7.13
CA PRO A 188 15.54 0.08 -7.02
C PRO A 188 15.06 -0.73 -5.81
N TYR A 189 14.47 -0.10 -4.79
CA TYR A 189 14.22 -0.71 -3.48
C TYR A 189 12.96 -1.58 -3.40
N PHE A 190 12.11 -1.61 -4.45
CA PHE A 190 10.98 -2.52 -4.47
C PHE A 190 11.39 -3.94 -4.85
N HIS A 191 10.93 -4.91 -4.07
CA HIS A 191 10.86 -6.30 -4.48
C HIS A 191 9.56 -6.52 -5.26
N PHE A 192 9.68 -6.80 -6.55
CA PHE A 192 8.51 -7.10 -7.39
C PHE A 192 8.14 -8.56 -7.27
N ILE A 193 6.87 -8.85 -6.95
CA ILE A 193 6.36 -10.22 -6.81
C ILE A 193 5.14 -10.40 -7.71
N LEU A 194 5.18 -11.45 -8.54
CA LEU A 194 4.04 -11.88 -9.34
C LEU A 194 3.05 -12.65 -8.46
N ASN A 195 1.83 -12.16 -8.37
CA ASN A 195 0.78 -12.79 -7.59
C ASN A 195 -0.15 -13.63 -8.49
N ASP A 196 0.31 -14.80 -8.86
CA ASP A 196 -0.49 -15.86 -9.45
C ASP A 196 -1.31 -16.60 -8.38
N ASP A 197 -0.67 -16.96 -7.25
CA ASP A 197 -1.27 -17.51 -6.03
C ASP A 197 -0.81 -16.73 -4.80
N PHE A 198 -1.75 -16.23 -4.02
CA PHE A 198 -1.46 -15.41 -2.84
C PHE A 198 -0.70 -16.16 -1.74
N ARG A 199 -0.82 -17.51 -1.67
CA ARG A 199 -0.06 -18.33 -0.70
C ARG A 199 1.41 -18.36 -1.09
N ASN A 200 1.69 -18.56 -2.38
CA ASN A 200 3.04 -18.51 -2.92
C ASN A 200 3.64 -17.10 -2.76
N THR A 201 2.85 -16.06 -3.05
CA THR A 201 3.24 -14.66 -2.83
C THR A 201 3.61 -14.40 -1.37
N ALA A 202 2.79 -14.83 -0.42
CA ALA A 202 3.08 -14.70 1.01
C ALA A 202 4.33 -15.49 1.43
N ARG A 203 4.55 -16.69 0.88
CA ARG A 203 5.77 -17.47 1.13
C ARG A 203 7.03 -16.74 0.64
N ILE A 204 6.98 -16.15 -0.55
CA ILE A 204 8.09 -15.36 -1.09
C ILE A 204 8.35 -14.12 -0.21
N ILE A 205 7.31 -13.41 0.20
CA ILE A 205 7.43 -12.27 1.11
C ILE A 205 8.10 -12.70 2.42
N ASN A 206 7.67 -13.81 3.00
CA ASN A 206 8.27 -14.34 4.23
C ASN A 206 9.76 -14.66 4.05
N GLN A 207 10.15 -15.21 2.90
CA GLN A 207 11.58 -15.46 2.58
C GLN A 207 12.36 -14.14 2.52
N ILE A 208 11.83 -13.10 1.86
CA ILE A 208 12.48 -11.77 1.81
C ILE A 208 12.67 -11.21 3.21
N MET A 209 11.66 -11.28 4.06
CA MET A 209 11.73 -10.76 5.43
C MET A 209 12.78 -11.47 6.29
N HIS A 210 13.20 -12.69 5.89
CA HIS A 210 14.24 -13.48 6.54
C HIS A 210 15.59 -13.47 5.77
N GLN A 211 15.75 -12.56 4.81
CA GLN A 211 17.00 -12.33 4.06
C GLN A 211 17.47 -13.54 3.22
N ASP A 212 16.57 -14.18 2.51
CA ASP A 212 16.91 -15.24 1.56
C ASP A 212 17.50 -14.68 0.27
N ILE A 213 18.79 -14.95 0.02
CA ILE A 213 19.59 -14.38 -1.09
C ILE A 213 19.11 -14.85 -2.48
N GLU A 214 18.49 -16.01 -2.60
CA GLU A 214 17.97 -16.53 -3.89
C GLU A 214 16.89 -15.65 -4.53
N PHE A 215 16.36 -14.71 -3.78
CA PHE A 215 15.26 -13.83 -4.21
C PHE A 215 15.64 -12.82 -5.29
N ASN A 216 16.89 -12.37 -5.35
CA ASN A 216 17.35 -11.29 -6.24
C ASN A 216 17.18 -11.60 -7.74
N TYR A 217 17.31 -12.86 -8.16
CA TYR A 217 17.14 -13.23 -9.58
C TYR A 217 15.69 -13.14 -10.07
N LYS A 218 14.73 -13.50 -9.21
CA LYS A 218 13.29 -13.44 -9.55
C LYS A 218 12.78 -12.01 -9.66
N ASP A 219 13.32 -11.08 -8.87
CA ASP A 219 12.93 -9.68 -8.92
C ASP A 219 13.17 -9.06 -10.31
N ILE A 220 14.32 -9.34 -10.93
CA ILE A 220 14.66 -8.85 -12.28
C ILE A 220 13.66 -9.36 -13.32
N GLU A 221 13.33 -10.65 -13.28
CA GLU A 221 12.34 -11.26 -14.18
C GLU A 221 10.95 -10.62 -14.00
N VAL A 222 10.53 -10.42 -12.75
CA VAL A 222 9.22 -9.84 -12.46
C VAL A 222 9.16 -8.36 -12.86
N ARG A 223 10.27 -7.60 -12.77
CA ARG A 223 10.34 -6.22 -13.29
C ARG A 223 10.16 -6.16 -14.81
N VAL A 224 10.64 -7.15 -15.55
CA VAL A 224 10.38 -7.24 -17.01
C VAL A 224 8.88 -7.45 -17.27
N ARG A 225 8.23 -8.33 -16.50
CA ARG A 225 6.77 -8.52 -16.57
C ARG A 225 5.99 -7.26 -16.17
N ALA A 226 6.49 -6.50 -15.19
CA ALA A 226 5.89 -5.24 -14.80
C ALA A 226 5.89 -4.20 -15.93
N ARG A 227 6.99 -4.11 -16.69
CA ARG A 227 7.07 -3.23 -17.87
C ARG A 227 6.09 -3.66 -18.95
N LYS A 228 6.00 -4.97 -19.23
CA LYS A 228 5.01 -5.48 -20.19
C LYS A 228 3.58 -5.15 -19.76
N LEU A 229 3.24 -5.39 -18.51
CA LEU A 229 1.93 -5.06 -17.98
C LEU A 229 1.61 -3.55 -18.09
N LEU A 230 2.61 -2.69 -17.85
CA LEU A 230 2.48 -1.25 -18.03
C LEU A 230 2.16 -0.87 -19.48
N GLU A 231 2.83 -1.52 -20.45
CA GLU A 231 2.56 -1.32 -21.88
C GLU A 231 1.13 -1.76 -22.25
N ASP A 232 0.70 -2.93 -21.79
CA ASP A 232 -0.66 -3.45 -22.03
C ASP A 232 -1.74 -2.50 -21.44
N ILE A 233 -1.49 -1.95 -20.25
CA ILE A 233 -2.40 -0.96 -19.61
C ILE A 233 -2.44 0.35 -20.40
N ARG A 234 -1.30 0.85 -20.87
CA ARG A 234 -1.23 2.07 -21.68
C ARG A 234 -1.99 1.92 -22.98
N MET A 235 -1.77 0.83 -23.71
CA MET A 235 -2.51 0.55 -24.95
C MET A 235 -4.02 0.58 -24.69
N LYS A 236 -4.49 -0.06 -23.61
CA LYS A 236 -5.92 -0.07 -23.27
C LYS A 236 -6.44 1.30 -22.88
N PHE A 237 -5.65 2.09 -22.19
CA PHE A 237 -6.01 3.48 -21.84
C PHE A 237 -6.15 4.35 -23.08
N ASP A 238 -5.23 4.22 -24.05
CA ASP A 238 -5.25 4.97 -25.32
C ASP A 238 -6.46 4.58 -26.18
N GLU A 239 -6.81 3.27 -26.27
CA GLU A 239 -8.02 2.81 -26.95
C GLU A 239 -9.29 3.48 -26.36
N ILE A 240 -9.48 3.42 -25.04
CA ILE A 240 -10.65 4.02 -24.35
C ILE A 240 -10.69 5.54 -24.50
N SER A 241 -9.53 6.18 -24.62
CA SER A 241 -9.42 7.63 -24.78
C SER A 241 -9.71 8.09 -26.22
N ALA A 242 -9.45 7.25 -27.21
CA ALA A 242 -9.73 7.51 -28.62
C ALA A 242 -11.23 7.37 -28.99
N ASP A 243 -11.98 6.57 -28.21
CA ASP A 243 -13.42 6.32 -28.39
C ASP A 243 -14.33 7.41 -27.74
N LYS A 244 -13.75 8.45 -27.14
CA LYS A 244 -14.44 9.60 -26.53
C LYS A 244 -14.30 10.87 -27.33
#